data_fc9982e7a32c64d4179d225a5864aae5
#
_entry.id   fc9982e7a32c64d4179d225a5864aae5
#
_cell.length_a   1.000
_cell.length_b   1.000
_cell.length_c   1.000
_cell.angle_alpha   90.00
_cell.angle_beta   90.00
_cell.angle_gamma   90.00
#
_symmetry.space_group_name_H-M   'P 1'
#
loop_
_entity.id
_entity.type
_entity.pdbx_description
1 polymer ?
#
loop_
_entity_poly.entity_id
_entity_poly.type
_entity_poly.pdbx_seq_one_letter_code
_entity_poly.pdbx_strand_id
1 'polypeptide(L)'
;MVRIALIPSYEPDEHLLQLLQELCEAGFERIVVDDGSGEAAQALYERVPEGTVVRRHPKNYGKGRALKTGLSYIHTQYPEDAVVVTLDA
;
A
#
# COMPACT_ATOMS: atom_id res chain seq x y z
N MET A 1 8.87 17.99 -0.48
CA MET A 1 7.70 17.47 0.24
C MET A 1 7.49 16.00 -0.12
N VAL A 2 7.35 15.16 0.87
CA VAL A 2 7.09 13.74 0.67
C VAL A 2 5.62 13.53 0.34
N ARG A 3 5.34 12.81 -0.74
CA ARG A 3 3.98 12.45 -1.15
C ARG A 3 3.84 10.95 -1.06
N ILE A 4 2.81 10.51 -0.35
CA ILE A 4 2.61 9.10 -0.04
C ILE A 4 1.26 8.64 -0.58
N ALA A 5 1.25 7.52 -1.30
CA ALA A 5 0.03 6.85 -1.70
C ALA A 5 -0.19 5.66 -0.77
N LEU A 6 -1.30 5.68 -0.07
CA LEU A 6 -1.70 4.58 0.82
C LEU A 6 -2.81 3.80 0.13
N ILE A 7 -2.59 2.52 -0.07
CA ILE A 7 -3.44 1.67 -0.89
C ILE A 7 -3.88 0.45 -0.08
N PRO A 8 -5.10 0.46 0.46
CA PRO A 8 -5.67 -0.76 1.02
C PRO A 8 -5.95 -1.74 -0.12
N SER A 9 -5.63 -3.00 0.08
CA SER A 9 -5.68 -4.01 -0.97
C SER A 9 -6.26 -5.31 -0.42
N TYR A 10 -7.12 -5.95 -1.20
CA TYR A 10 -7.66 -7.26 -0.87
C TYR A 10 -7.84 -8.05 -2.17
N GLU A 11 -7.23 -9.22 -2.23
CA GLU A 11 -7.23 -10.08 -3.41
C GLU A 11 -6.86 -9.30 -4.68
N PRO A 12 -5.68 -8.65 -4.69
CA PRO A 12 -5.28 -7.78 -5.80
C PRO A 12 -5.00 -8.58 -7.07
N ASP A 13 -5.02 -7.86 -8.18
CA ASP A 13 -4.66 -8.40 -9.49
C ASP A 13 -3.57 -7.52 -10.12
N GLU A 14 -3.30 -7.75 -11.42
CA GLU A 14 -2.26 -7.02 -12.14
C GLU A 14 -2.48 -5.51 -12.16
N HIS A 15 -3.70 -5.03 -11.98
CA HIS A 15 -3.98 -3.60 -11.94
C HIS A 15 -3.25 -2.92 -10.79
N LEU A 16 -3.05 -3.62 -9.66
CA LEU A 16 -2.29 -3.06 -8.57
C LEU A 16 -0.85 -2.79 -8.98
N LEU A 17 -0.23 -3.71 -9.73
CA LEU A 17 1.14 -3.52 -10.19
C LEU A 17 1.25 -2.31 -11.12
N GLN A 18 0.29 -2.14 -12.02
CA GLN A 18 0.26 -1.01 -12.93
C GLN A 18 0.10 0.31 -12.15
N LEU A 19 -0.81 0.35 -11.18
CA LEU A 19 -1.01 1.53 -10.34
C LEU A 19 0.27 1.89 -9.58
N LEU A 20 0.93 0.90 -8.99
CA LEU A 20 2.15 1.13 -8.24
C LEU A 20 3.27 1.67 -9.14
N GLN A 21 3.37 1.15 -10.36
CA GLN A 21 4.37 1.64 -11.31
C GLN A 21 4.12 3.10 -11.68
N GLU A 22 2.88 3.46 -11.95
CA GLU A 22 2.50 4.84 -12.27
C GLU A 22 2.79 5.77 -11.09
N LEU A 23 2.49 5.34 -9.88
CA LEU A 23 2.78 6.13 -8.68
C LEU A 23 4.28 6.30 -8.46
N CYS A 24 5.06 5.25 -8.74
CA CYS A 24 6.50 5.31 -8.67
C CYS A 24 7.05 6.37 -9.62
N GLU A 25 6.59 6.36 -10.88
CA GLU A 25 7.01 7.31 -11.90
C GLU A 25 6.59 8.73 -11.56
N ALA A 26 5.48 8.90 -10.85
CA ALA A 26 4.99 10.21 -10.42
C ALA A 26 5.67 10.71 -9.14
N GLY A 27 6.58 9.94 -8.57
CA GLY A 27 7.35 10.37 -7.41
C GLY A 27 6.67 10.14 -6.06
N PHE A 28 5.71 9.23 -5.99
CA PHE A 28 5.05 8.89 -4.74
C PHE A 28 5.78 7.77 -4.00
N GLU A 29 5.88 7.91 -2.68
CA GLU A 29 6.12 6.75 -1.82
C GLU A 29 4.87 5.88 -1.83
N ARG A 30 5.03 4.57 -1.78
CA ARG A 30 3.90 3.64 -1.94
C ARG A 30 3.82 2.71 -0.75
N ILE A 31 2.69 2.76 -0.08
CA ILE A 31 2.41 1.90 1.08
C ILE A 31 1.15 1.09 0.75
N VAL A 32 1.31 -0.22 0.65
CA VAL A 32 0.19 -1.14 0.43
C VAL A 32 -0.10 -1.86 1.73
N VAL A 33 -1.35 -1.88 2.13
CA VAL A 33 -1.79 -2.69 3.26
C VAL A 33 -2.73 -3.75 2.74
N ASP A 34 -2.26 -4.99 2.75
CA ASP A 34 -3.04 -6.13 2.31
C ASP A 34 -3.92 -6.62 3.46
N ASP A 35 -5.22 -6.67 3.24
CA ASP A 35 -6.18 -7.00 4.26
C ASP A 35 -6.58 -8.49 4.23
N GLY A 36 -5.59 -9.34 4.30
CA GLY A 36 -5.81 -10.77 4.48
C GLY A 36 -6.09 -11.55 3.20
N SER A 37 -5.38 -11.25 2.10
CA SER A 37 -5.60 -11.91 0.81
C SER A 37 -5.16 -13.36 0.73
N GLY A 38 -4.38 -13.85 1.69
CA GLY A 38 -3.89 -15.21 1.63
C GLY A 38 -2.64 -15.39 0.76
N GLU A 39 -2.24 -16.64 0.58
CA GLU A 39 -0.95 -16.96 -0.04
C GLU A 39 -0.88 -16.64 -1.52
N ALA A 40 -2.00 -16.71 -2.23
CA ALA A 40 -2.01 -16.46 -3.67
C ALA A 40 -1.55 -15.04 -4.02
N ALA A 41 -1.70 -14.09 -3.12
CA ALA A 41 -1.26 -12.72 -3.34
C ALA A 41 0.25 -12.55 -3.19
N GLN A 42 0.93 -13.50 -2.57
CA GLN A 42 2.37 -13.37 -2.32
C GLN A 42 3.16 -13.21 -3.63
N ALA A 43 2.84 -14.00 -4.63
CA ALA A 43 3.54 -13.94 -5.92
C ALA A 43 3.40 -12.56 -6.56
N LEU A 44 2.24 -11.93 -6.42
CA LEU A 44 2.02 -10.59 -6.94
C LEU A 44 2.82 -9.55 -6.17
N TYR A 45 2.86 -9.65 -4.85
CA TYR A 45 3.61 -8.70 -4.04
C TYR A 45 5.12 -8.79 -4.27
N GLU A 46 5.62 -9.93 -4.70
CA GLU A 46 7.04 -10.06 -5.06
C GLU A 46 7.42 -9.29 -6.32
N ARG A 47 6.43 -8.84 -7.08
CA ARG A 47 6.62 -8.11 -8.34
C ARG A 47 6.40 -6.61 -8.22
N VAL A 48 6.15 -6.08 -7.03
CA VAL A 48 5.93 -4.64 -6.85
C VAL A 48 7.23 -3.86 -7.12
N PRO A 49 7.12 -2.59 -7.56
CA PRO A 49 8.31 -1.76 -7.77
C PRO A 49 9.14 -1.64 -6.50
N GLU A 50 10.46 -1.58 -6.68
CA GLU A 50 11.38 -1.40 -5.58
C GLU A 50 11.02 -0.15 -4.76
N GLY A 51 11.13 -0.27 -3.45
CA GLY A 51 10.76 0.82 -2.55
C GLY A 51 9.30 0.82 -2.13
N THR A 52 8.47 -0.08 -2.66
CA THR A 52 7.10 -0.24 -2.22
C THR A 52 7.06 -0.99 -0.89
N VAL A 53 6.38 -0.43 0.09
CA VAL A 53 6.18 -1.08 1.39
C VAL A 53 4.88 -1.87 1.33
N VAL A 54 4.93 -3.14 1.70
CA VAL A 54 3.75 -4.01 1.78
C VAL A 54 3.61 -4.51 3.21
N ARG A 55 2.48 -4.18 3.84
CA ARG A 55 2.12 -4.67 5.16
C ARG A 55 0.93 -5.58 5.00
N ARG A 56 0.94 -6.76 5.64
CA ARG A 56 -0.11 -7.74 5.44
C ARG A 56 -0.79 -8.08 6.76
N HIS A 57 -2.11 -8.06 6.74
CA HIS A 57 -2.90 -8.56 7.85
C HIS A 57 -3.00 -10.09 7.76
N PRO A 58 -3.02 -10.81 8.87
CA PRO A 58 -3.15 -12.26 8.85
C PRO A 58 -4.54 -12.73 8.41
N LYS A 59 -5.54 -11.84 8.46
CA LYS A 59 -6.89 -12.12 8.00
C LYS A 59 -7.58 -10.82 7.65
N ASN A 60 -8.77 -10.90 7.06
CA ASN A 60 -9.53 -9.73 6.66
C ASN A 60 -10.14 -9.05 7.90
N TYR A 61 -9.73 -7.80 8.12
CA TYR A 61 -10.27 -6.95 9.20
C TYR A 61 -11.11 -5.79 8.68
N GLY A 62 -11.18 -5.61 7.37
CA GLY A 62 -11.91 -4.53 6.73
C GLY A 62 -11.03 -3.36 6.31
N LYS A 63 -11.53 -2.60 5.35
CA LYS A 63 -10.81 -1.47 4.74
C LYS A 63 -10.42 -0.41 5.77
N GLY A 64 -11.32 -0.11 6.71
CA GLY A 64 -11.03 0.90 7.74
C GLY A 64 -9.83 0.52 8.59
N ARG A 65 -9.69 -0.76 8.93
CA ARG A 65 -8.53 -1.26 9.68
C ARG A 65 -7.27 -1.17 8.83
N ALA A 66 -7.36 -1.49 7.54
CA ALA A 66 -6.22 -1.40 6.64
C ALA A 66 -5.72 0.04 6.52
N LEU A 67 -6.63 1.01 6.39
CA LEU A 67 -6.26 2.42 6.37
C LEU A 67 -5.59 2.84 7.67
N LYS A 68 -6.11 2.39 8.79
CA LYS A 68 -5.56 2.71 10.11
C LYS A 68 -4.13 2.14 10.27
N THR A 69 -3.94 0.91 9.83
CA THR A 69 -2.61 0.27 9.84
C THR A 69 -1.61 1.08 9.02
N GLY A 70 -2.01 1.49 7.81
CA GLY A 70 -1.15 2.27 6.94
C GLY A 70 -0.83 3.64 7.50
N LEU A 71 -1.83 4.35 8.01
CA LEU A 71 -1.63 5.67 8.61
C LEU A 71 -0.73 5.62 9.83
N SER A 72 -0.86 4.57 10.66
CA SER A 72 0.00 4.37 11.81
C SER A 72 1.46 4.17 11.38
N TYR A 73 1.69 3.37 10.35
CA TYR A 73 3.02 3.18 9.78
C TYR A 73 3.61 4.49 9.29
N ILE A 74 2.82 5.26 8.53
CA ILE A 74 3.25 6.54 7.96
C ILE A 74 3.61 7.52 9.08
N HIS A 75 2.81 7.56 10.13
CA HIS A 75 3.04 8.46 11.26
C HIS A 75 4.41 8.21 11.91
N THR A 76 4.85 6.97 11.97
CA THR A 76 6.13 6.63 12.61
C THR A 76 7.33 6.73 11.66
N GLN A 77 7.12 6.64 10.35
CA GLN A 77 8.21 6.50 9.37
C GLN A 77 8.46 7.73 8.51
N TYR A 78 7.54 8.69 8.50
CA TYR A 78 7.60 9.83 7.59
C TYR A 78 7.40 11.15 8.34
N PRO A 79 7.87 12.28 7.75
CA PRO A 79 7.69 13.59 8.39
C PRO A 79 6.21 13.97 8.51
N GLU A 80 5.91 14.79 9.51
CA GLU A 80 4.53 15.23 9.77
C GLU A 80 3.93 16.01 8.62
N ASP A 81 4.75 16.69 7.81
CA ASP A 81 4.26 17.48 6.68
C ASP A 81 4.08 16.67 5.39
N ALA A 82 4.29 15.35 5.45
CA ALA A 82 4.05 14.49 4.30
C ALA A 82 2.57 14.55 3.89
N VAL A 83 2.34 14.56 2.57
CA VAL A 83 0.98 14.54 2.03
C VAL A 83 0.60 13.10 1.72
N VAL A 84 -0.53 12.67 2.26
CA VAL A 84 -1.01 11.29 2.07
C VAL A 84 -2.28 11.31 1.23
N VAL A 85 -2.28 10.52 0.16
CA VAL A 85 -3.51 10.25 -0.60
C VAL A 85 -3.85 8.77 -0.43
N THR A 86 -5.13 8.47 -0.37
CA THR A 86 -5.59 7.08 -0.28
C THR A 86 -6.23 6.70 -1.61
N LEU A 87 -5.90 5.51 -2.09
CA LEU A 87 -6.36 5.03 -3.38
C LEU A 87 -6.88 3.61 -3.23
N ASP A 88 -8.00 3.31 -3.87
CA ASP A 88 -8.49 1.94 -3.92
C ASP A 88 -7.78 1.18 -5.05
N ALA A 89 -7.38 -0.02 -4.73
CA ALA A 89 -6.74 -0.90 -5.71
C ALA A 89 -7.79 -1.68 -6.50
#